data_528c07f8e734a8d61566251c6d3a7384
#
_entry.id   528c07f8e734a8d61566251c6d3a7384
#
_cell.length_a   1.000
_cell.length_b   1.000
_cell.length_c   1.000
_cell.angle_alpha   90.00
_cell.angle_beta   90.00
_cell.angle_gamma   90.00
#
_symmetry.space_group_name_H-M   'P 1'
#
loop_
_entity.id
_entity.type
_entity.pdbx_description
1 polymer ?
#
loop_
_entity_poly.entity_id
_entity_poly.type
_entity_poly.pdbx_seq_one_letter_code
_entity_poly.pdbx_strand_id
1 'polypeptide(L)'
;LQVIFIASISAIVGIIALLVMTRMYNNALNNYGFSQGDIGKAMTAFSGARSEVRAAVGYMDEDIISDAKDTYYTRKDSFQQYLDDIESSMVTQAGKDAYNQIVKDLDGYWDLSDQLIEEGSTTDQEISKKVQRREADELGPAYQVVYNDLKNLMNIYVQKGDQIESVLAVMEIIAVIIMIAVIILSILSGRRYGNQIADGISKPLQQISERLKTFAEGDLDSEFPEHDAKDE
;
A
#
# COMPACT_ATOMS: atom_id res chain seq x y z
N LEU A 1 9.90 -22.07 -33.46
CA LEU A 1 8.78 -21.12 -33.35
C LEU A 1 7.97 -21.35 -32.05
N GLN A 2 7.53 -22.60 -31.75
CA GLN A 2 6.68 -22.93 -30.59
C GLN A 2 7.37 -22.69 -29.24
N VAL A 3 8.66 -22.94 -29.09
CA VAL A 3 9.42 -22.67 -27.85
C VAL A 3 9.48 -21.17 -27.58
N ILE A 4 9.70 -20.35 -28.63
CA ILE A 4 9.67 -18.90 -28.50
C ILE A 4 8.28 -18.42 -28.12
N PHE A 5 7.22 -19.00 -28.66
CA PHE A 5 5.84 -18.66 -28.33
C PHE A 5 5.51 -18.93 -26.86
N ILE A 6 5.91 -20.11 -26.33
CA ILE A 6 5.70 -20.47 -24.91
C ILE A 6 6.51 -19.52 -24.01
N ALA A 7 7.76 -19.22 -24.36
CA ALA A 7 8.57 -18.26 -23.61
C ALA A 7 7.96 -16.85 -23.62
N SER A 8 7.39 -16.42 -24.74
CA SER A 8 6.69 -15.12 -24.84
C SER A 8 5.44 -15.07 -23.97
N ILE A 9 4.66 -16.15 -23.90
CA ILE A 9 3.51 -16.24 -23.00
C ILE A 9 3.96 -16.09 -21.55
N SER A 10 5.05 -16.74 -21.13
CA SER A 10 5.60 -16.62 -19.78
C SER A 10 5.93 -15.17 -19.43
N ALA A 11 6.60 -14.48 -20.35
CA ALA A 11 6.96 -13.07 -20.15
C ALA A 11 5.73 -12.18 -20.04
N ILE A 12 4.72 -12.38 -20.88
CA ILE A 12 3.45 -11.62 -20.84
C ILE A 12 2.73 -11.85 -19.51
N VAL A 13 2.60 -13.08 -19.05
CA VAL A 13 1.97 -13.41 -17.74
C VAL A 13 2.72 -12.73 -16.59
N GLY A 14 4.05 -12.77 -16.61
CA GLY A 14 4.88 -12.08 -15.61
C GLY A 14 4.67 -10.57 -15.59
N ILE A 15 4.62 -9.94 -16.76
CA ILE A 15 4.37 -8.49 -16.89
C ILE A 15 2.97 -8.14 -16.37
N ILE A 16 1.94 -8.91 -16.73
CA ILE A 16 0.57 -8.67 -16.27
C ILE A 16 0.50 -8.80 -14.74
N ALA A 17 1.11 -9.84 -14.15
CA ALA A 17 1.16 -10.03 -12.71
C ALA A 17 1.81 -8.82 -12.01
N LEU A 18 2.96 -8.35 -12.50
CA LEU A 18 3.65 -7.17 -11.96
C LEU A 18 2.79 -5.90 -12.04
N LEU A 19 2.12 -5.67 -13.17
CA LEU A 19 1.25 -4.49 -13.35
C LEU A 19 0.05 -4.52 -12.39
N VAL A 20 -0.57 -5.67 -12.18
CA VAL A 20 -1.68 -5.84 -11.23
C VAL A 20 -1.20 -5.60 -9.81
N MET A 21 -0.09 -6.21 -9.39
CA MET A 21 0.49 -6.03 -8.05
C MET A 21 0.87 -4.57 -7.80
N THR A 22 1.51 -3.91 -8.77
CA THR A 22 1.88 -2.50 -8.66
C THR A 22 0.65 -1.61 -8.47
N ARG A 23 -0.43 -1.85 -9.23
CA ARG A 23 -1.69 -1.12 -9.08
C ARG A 23 -2.31 -1.32 -7.69
N MET A 24 -2.34 -2.55 -7.21
CA MET A 24 -2.91 -2.85 -5.89
C MET A 24 -2.07 -2.23 -4.77
N TYR A 25 -0.74 -2.30 -4.87
CA TYR A 25 0.17 -1.68 -3.92
C TYR A 25 -0.01 -0.15 -3.87
N ASN A 26 -0.03 0.51 -5.04
CA ASN A 26 -0.25 1.95 -5.11
C ASN A 26 -1.62 2.35 -4.55
N ASN A 27 -2.67 1.56 -4.82
CA ASN A 27 -3.99 1.80 -4.25
C ASN A 27 -4.00 1.63 -2.73
N ALA A 28 -3.33 0.61 -2.20
CA ALA A 28 -3.19 0.41 -0.77
C ALA A 28 -2.44 1.57 -0.10
N LEU A 29 -1.33 2.00 -0.68
CA LEU A 29 -0.52 3.08 -0.15
C LEU A 29 -1.25 4.42 -0.18
N ASN A 30 -1.87 4.78 -1.31
CA ASN A 30 -2.54 6.06 -1.48
C ASN A 30 -3.82 6.16 -0.63
N ASN A 31 -4.62 5.11 -0.57
CA ASN A 31 -5.93 5.16 0.10
C ASN A 31 -5.87 4.84 1.60
N TYR A 32 -4.79 4.17 2.06
CA TYR A 32 -4.70 3.74 3.46
C TYR A 32 -3.38 4.13 4.11
N GLY A 33 -2.24 3.95 3.44
CA GLY A 33 -0.93 4.22 4.03
C GLY A 33 -0.69 5.71 4.29
N PHE A 34 -0.89 6.57 3.29
CA PHE A 34 -0.72 8.02 3.44
C PHE A 34 -1.78 8.61 4.37
N SER A 35 -3.02 8.13 4.27
CA SER A 35 -4.10 8.60 5.14
C SER A 35 -3.85 8.29 6.62
N GLN A 36 -3.21 7.17 6.97
CA GLN A 36 -2.76 6.91 8.34
C GLN A 36 -1.76 7.97 8.83
N GLY A 37 -0.85 8.40 7.95
CA GLY A 37 0.09 9.48 8.23
C GLY A 37 -0.63 10.80 8.53
N ASP A 38 -1.64 11.15 7.74
CA ASP A 38 -2.40 12.39 7.92
C ASP A 38 -3.30 12.35 9.16
N ILE A 39 -3.91 11.20 9.47
CA ILE A 39 -4.62 10.99 10.75
C ILE A 39 -3.64 11.15 11.93
N GLY A 40 -2.42 10.61 11.85
CA GLY A 40 -1.40 10.77 12.88
C GLY A 40 -0.97 12.24 13.08
N LYS A 41 -0.82 13.00 12.00
CA LYS A 41 -0.54 14.45 12.04
C LYS A 41 -1.72 15.21 12.66
N ALA A 42 -2.97 14.89 12.26
CA ALA A 42 -4.17 15.48 12.85
C ALA A 42 -4.23 15.22 14.36
N MET A 43 -4.03 13.98 14.81
CA MET A 43 -3.98 13.64 16.24
C MET A 43 -2.90 14.42 17.00
N THR A 44 -1.74 14.62 16.37
CA THR A 44 -0.63 15.38 16.95
C THR A 44 -0.98 16.87 17.05
N ALA A 45 -1.54 17.46 15.99
CA ALA A 45 -1.98 18.86 15.99
C ALA A 45 -3.08 19.09 17.01
N PHE A 46 -4.07 18.18 17.09
CA PHE A 46 -5.17 18.23 18.07
C PHE A 46 -4.68 18.16 19.50
N SER A 47 -3.79 17.21 19.81
CA SER A 47 -3.19 17.09 21.15
C SER A 47 -2.31 18.29 21.48
N GLY A 48 -1.59 18.82 20.49
CA GLY A 48 -0.81 20.03 20.62
C GLY A 48 -1.70 21.25 20.93
N ALA A 49 -2.79 21.45 20.17
CA ALA A 49 -3.73 22.53 20.42
C ALA A 49 -4.27 22.52 21.88
N ARG A 50 -4.66 21.35 22.40
CA ARG A 50 -5.03 21.24 23.81
C ARG A 50 -3.91 21.60 24.78
N SER A 51 -2.67 21.22 24.45
CA SER A 51 -1.51 21.59 25.28
C SER A 51 -1.34 23.12 25.35
N GLU A 52 -1.57 23.81 24.22
CA GLU A 52 -1.49 25.27 24.18
C GLU A 52 -2.65 25.94 24.95
N VAL A 53 -3.87 25.37 24.91
CA VAL A 53 -4.96 25.84 25.80
C VAL A 53 -4.51 25.80 27.26
N ARG A 54 -3.94 24.67 27.69
CA ARG A 54 -3.45 24.51 29.09
C ARG A 54 -2.31 25.48 29.41
N ALA A 55 -1.43 25.76 28.45
CA ALA A 55 -0.36 26.72 28.62
C ALA A 55 -0.93 28.16 28.74
N ALA A 56 -1.81 28.57 27.83
CA ALA A 56 -2.41 29.90 27.82
C ALA A 56 -3.21 30.22 29.08
N VAL A 57 -3.90 29.20 29.66
CA VAL A 57 -4.70 29.38 30.90
C VAL A 57 -3.92 29.09 32.16
N GLY A 58 -2.73 28.48 32.07
CA GLY A 58 -1.96 28.00 33.22
C GLY A 58 -0.78 28.88 33.63
N TYR A 59 -0.16 29.56 32.66
CA TYR A 59 0.98 30.44 32.91
C TYR A 59 0.54 31.83 33.39
N MET A 60 1.45 32.51 34.12
CA MET A 60 1.25 33.87 34.62
C MET A 60 2.20 34.88 33.94
N ASP A 61 2.85 34.50 32.87
CA ASP A 61 3.75 35.30 32.08
C ASP A 61 3.06 35.69 30.76
N GLU A 62 2.95 36.99 30.49
CA GLU A 62 2.19 37.52 29.32
C GLU A 62 2.79 37.05 28.00
N ASP A 63 4.12 36.94 27.90
CA ASP A 63 4.79 36.54 26.67
C ASP A 63 4.50 35.05 26.39
N ILE A 64 4.53 34.19 27.43
CA ILE A 64 4.21 32.76 27.30
C ILE A 64 2.73 32.56 26.98
N ILE A 65 1.84 33.33 27.59
CA ILE A 65 0.40 33.28 27.32
C ILE A 65 0.12 33.67 25.86
N SER A 66 0.76 34.73 25.37
CA SER A 66 0.59 35.19 23.99
C SER A 66 1.11 34.16 22.97
N ASP A 67 2.30 33.60 23.20
CA ASP A 67 2.89 32.58 22.33
C ASP A 67 2.04 31.30 22.29
N ALA A 68 1.55 30.85 23.45
CA ALA A 68 0.66 29.70 23.54
C ALA A 68 -0.66 29.94 22.78
N LYS A 69 -1.23 31.14 22.85
CA LYS A 69 -2.44 31.49 22.11
C LYS A 69 -2.20 31.46 20.60
N ASP A 70 -1.13 32.06 20.10
CA ASP A 70 -0.79 32.08 18.68
C ASP A 70 -0.49 30.69 18.16
N THR A 71 0.22 29.87 18.96
CA THR A 71 0.52 28.47 18.64
C THR A 71 -0.75 27.62 18.62
N TYR A 72 -1.71 27.86 19.52
CA TYR A 72 -3.00 27.18 19.52
C TYR A 72 -3.74 27.37 18.20
N TYR A 73 -3.87 28.59 17.69
CA TYR A 73 -4.55 28.85 16.42
C TYR A 73 -3.80 28.23 15.25
N THR A 74 -2.47 28.29 15.23
CA THR A 74 -1.64 27.61 14.22
C THR A 74 -1.87 26.10 14.19
N ARG A 75 -1.99 25.46 15.36
CA ARG A 75 -2.27 24.02 15.45
C ARG A 75 -3.70 23.67 15.06
N LYS A 76 -4.67 24.54 15.39
CA LYS A 76 -6.07 24.41 14.98
C LYS A 76 -6.18 24.46 13.45
N ASP A 77 -5.52 25.41 12.80
CA ASP A 77 -5.47 25.53 11.33
C ASP A 77 -4.78 24.31 10.69
N SER A 78 -3.66 23.88 11.26
CA SER A 78 -2.96 22.69 10.78
C SER A 78 -3.82 21.43 10.91
N PHE A 79 -4.54 21.30 12.01
CA PHE A 79 -5.49 20.20 12.20
C PHE A 79 -6.57 20.20 11.12
N GLN A 80 -7.15 21.37 10.80
CA GLN A 80 -8.17 21.48 9.75
C GLN A 80 -7.61 21.05 8.39
N GLN A 81 -6.40 21.49 8.03
CA GLN A 81 -5.75 21.04 6.79
C GLN A 81 -5.60 19.52 6.72
N TYR A 82 -5.12 18.89 7.79
CA TYR A 82 -5.01 17.43 7.83
C TYR A 82 -6.38 16.73 7.77
N LEU A 83 -7.42 17.34 8.35
CA LEU A 83 -8.77 16.81 8.29
C LEU A 83 -9.32 16.84 6.85
N ASP A 84 -9.05 17.93 6.11
CA ASP A 84 -9.43 18.08 4.68
C ASP A 84 -8.67 17.05 3.81
N ASP A 85 -7.39 16.82 4.07
CA ASP A 85 -6.58 15.80 3.38
C ASP A 85 -7.15 14.38 3.63
N ILE A 86 -7.54 14.09 4.87
CA ILE A 86 -8.18 12.83 5.26
C ILE A 86 -9.52 12.66 4.52
N GLU A 87 -10.37 13.69 4.46
CA GLU A 87 -11.65 13.65 3.77
C GLU A 87 -11.48 13.24 2.31
N SER A 88 -10.52 13.84 1.63
CA SER A 88 -10.23 13.60 0.21
C SER A 88 -9.84 12.15 -0.10
N SER A 89 -9.28 11.45 0.87
CA SER A 89 -8.79 10.06 0.76
C SER A 89 -9.81 9.00 1.17
N MET A 90 -11.03 9.37 1.61
CA MET A 90 -12.01 8.44 2.15
C MET A 90 -12.71 7.63 1.08
N VAL A 91 -12.39 6.34 1.03
CA VAL A 91 -12.94 5.39 0.05
C VAL A 91 -13.96 4.41 0.66
N THR A 92 -14.03 4.27 1.99
CA THR A 92 -14.93 3.31 2.65
C THR A 92 -16.07 4.01 3.40
N GLN A 93 -17.25 3.36 3.46
CA GLN A 93 -18.37 3.90 4.23
C GLN A 93 -18.02 4.03 5.72
N ALA A 94 -17.37 3.03 6.31
CA ALA A 94 -16.94 3.06 7.70
C ALA A 94 -16.00 4.24 8.00
N GLY A 95 -15.08 4.57 7.07
CA GLY A 95 -14.23 5.75 7.17
C GLY A 95 -15.04 7.04 7.16
N LYS A 96 -15.98 7.18 6.21
CA LYS A 96 -16.86 8.34 6.10
C LYS A 96 -17.72 8.55 7.35
N ASP A 97 -18.27 7.47 7.90
CA ASP A 97 -19.11 7.53 9.11
C ASP A 97 -18.28 7.97 10.32
N ALA A 98 -17.06 7.44 10.47
CA ALA A 98 -16.13 7.83 11.55
C ALA A 98 -15.68 9.30 11.39
N TYR A 99 -15.39 9.76 10.18
CA TYR A 99 -15.06 11.15 9.89
C TYR A 99 -16.22 12.10 10.25
N ASN A 100 -17.43 11.78 9.80
CA ASN A 100 -18.60 12.60 10.12
C ASN A 100 -18.85 12.71 11.63
N GLN A 101 -18.53 11.65 12.38
CA GLN A 101 -18.60 11.70 13.85
C GLN A 101 -17.55 12.65 14.42
N ILE A 102 -16.30 12.61 13.90
CA ILE A 102 -15.24 13.55 14.29
C ILE A 102 -15.70 14.99 14.05
N VAL A 103 -16.16 15.31 12.85
CA VAL A 103 -16.62 16.67 12.49
C VAL A 103 -17.71 17.15 13.42
N LYS A 104 -18.68 16.29 13.74
CA LYS A 104 -19.77 16.62 14.65
C LYS A 104 -19.32 16.94 16.06
N ASP A 105 -18.34 16.21 16.59
CA ASP A 105 -17.89 16.37 17.97
C ASP A 105 -16.82 17.48 18.10
N LEU A 106 -16.19 17.85 16.97
CA LEU A 106 -15.20 18.94 16.91
C LEU A 106 -15.79 20.31 17.15
N ASP A 107 -16.97 20.63 16.59
CA ASP A 107 -17.56 21.97 16.72
C ASP A 107 -17.70 22.38 18.20
N GLY A 108 -18.27 21.52 19.02
CA GLY A 108 -18.39 21.77 20.45
C GLY A 108 -17.07 21.84 21.20
N TYR A 109 -16.07 21.07 20.77
CA TYR A 109 -14.73 21.11 21.35
C TYR A 109 -14.01 22.44 21.02
N TRP A 110 -14.04 22.90 19.76
CA TRP A 110 -13.38 24.13 19.37
C TRP A 110 -14.05 25.36 20.00
N ASP A 111 -15.39 25.39 20.04
CA ASP A 111 -16.12 26.47 20.70
C ASP A 111 -15.74 26.61 22.16
N LEU A 112 -15.65 25.48 22.86
CA LEU A 112 -15.26 25.47 24.29
C LEU A 112 -13.77 25.86 24.45
N SER A 113 -12.89 25.39 23.57
CA SER A 113 -11.47 25.71 23.60
C SER A 113 -11.24 27.22 23.39
N ASP A 114 -11.91 27.81 22.38
CA ASP A 114 -11.81 29.23 22.07
C ASP A 114 -12.33 30.09 23.24
N GLN A 115 -13.44 29.71 23.88
CA GLN A 115 -13.93 30.38 25.09
C GLN A 115 -12.92 30.33 26.24
N LEU A 116 -12.31 29.15 26.49
CA LEU A 116 -11.34 29.03 27.57
C LEU A 116 -10.06 29.83 27.28
N ILE A 117 -9.61 29.88 26.04
CA ILE A 117 -8.49 30.74 25.62
C ILE A 117 -8.82 32.22 25.84
N GLU A 118 -10.02 32.65 25.44
CA GLU A 118 -10.43 34.06 25.61
C GLU A 118 -10.56 34.46 27.07
N GLU A 119 -11.23 33.62 27.89
CA GLU A 119 -11.41 33.89 29.31
C GLU A 119 -10.13 33.74 30.15
N GLY A 120 -9.25 32.78 29.78
CA GLY A 120 -8.14 32.32 30.61
C GLY A 120 -6.78 32.87 30.24
N SER A 121 -6.62 33.54 29.08
CA SER A 121 -5.36 34.19 28.67
C SER A 121 -5.14 35.47 29.48
N THR A 122 -4.80 35.33 30.75
CA THR A 122 -4.68 36.43 31.70
C THR A 122 -3.68 36.10 32.81
N THR A 123 -3.06 37.16 33.37
CA THR A 123 -2.22 37.08 34.57
C THR A 123 -3.01 37.18 35.88
N ASP A 124 -4.35 37.31 35.83
CA ASP A 124 -5.21 37.24 36.99
C ASP A 124 -5.32 35.79 37.49
N GLN A 125 -4.73 35.53 38.64
CA GLN A 125 -4.65 34.19 39.23
C GLN A 125 -6.02 33.58 39.57
N GLU A 126 -7.02 34.36 39.95
CA GLU A 126 -8.35 33.86 40.32
C GLU A 126 -9.13 33.45 39.04
N ILE A 127 -9.04 34.24 38.00
CA ILE A 127 -9.62 33.90 36.67
C ILE A 127 -8.94 32.65 36.12
N SER A 128 -7.61 32.65 36.09
CA SER A 128 -6.83 31.50 35.61
C SER A 128 -7.21 30.19 36.32
N LYS A 129 -7.26 30.17 37.64
CA LYS A 129 -7.68 28.98 38.43
C LYS A 129 -9.09 28.52 38.07
N LYS A 130 -10.03 29.42 37.86
CA LYS A 130 -11.40 29.11 37.46
C LYS A 130 -11.41 28.42 36.09
N VAL A 131 -10.68 28.99 35.14
CA VAL A 131 -10.62 28.49 33.77
C VAL A 131 -9.87 27.15 33.70
N GLN A 132 -8.79 26.96 34.46
CA GLN A 132 -8.10 25.66 34.58
C GLN A 132 -9.03 24.55 35.09
N ARG A 133 -9.96 24.85 36.00
CA ARG A 133 -10.96 23.86 36.43
C ARG A 133 -11.92 23.51 35.29
N ARG A 134 -12.39 24.51 34.54
CA ARG A 134 -13.24 24.27 33.36
C ARG A 134 -12.47 23.47 32.27
N GLU A 135 -11.17 23.77 32.04
CA GLU A 135 -10.35 22.95 31.17
C GLU A 135 -10.36 21.46 31.60
N ALA A 136 -10.19 21.21 32.89
CA ALA A 136 -10.15 19.85 33.42
C ALA A 136 -11.52 19.16 33.36
N ASP A 137 -12.58 19.86 33.76
CA ASP A 137 -13.91 19.28 34.00
C ASP A 137 -14.79 19.25 32.73
N GLU A 138 -14.59 20.18 31.78
CA GLU A 138 -15.38 20.34 30.56
C GLU A 138 -14.56 19.96 29.29
N LEU A 139 -13.42 20.63 29.07
CA LEU A 139 -12.63 20.43 27.85
C LEU A 139 -11.92 19.08 27.84
N GLY A 140 -11.46 18.61 29.00
CA GLY A 140 -10.79 17.31 29.13
C GLY A 140 -11.65 16.15 28.63
N PRO A 141 -12.88 16.00 29.10
CA PRO A 141 -13.82 15.00 28.55
C PRO A 141 -14.13 15.19 27.07
N ALA A 142 -14.40 16.41 26.59
CA ALA A 142 -14.66 16.69 25.19
C ALA A 142 -13.45 16.31 24.29
N TYR A 143 -12.23 16.63 24.74
CA TYR A 143 -11.00 16.17 24.09
C TYR A 143 -10.95 14.64 23.95
N GLN A 144 -11.29 13.91 25.00
CA GLN A 144 -11.24 12.44 24.97
C GLN A 144 -12.22 11.85 23.94
N VAL A 145 -13.38 12.46 23.74
CA VAL A 145 -14.36 12.03 22.74
C VAL A 145 -13.72 12.15 21.34
N VAL A 146 -13.32 13.35 20.96
CA VAL A 146 -12.73 13.59 19.61
C VAL A 146 -11.45 12.77 19.41
N TYR A 147 -10.58 12.67 20.42
CA TYR A 147 -9.36 11.88 20.33
C TYR A 147 -9.64 10.39 20.11
N ASN A 148 -10.67 9.84 20.76
CA ASN A 148 -11.10 8.46 20.57
C ASN A 148 -11.71 8.24 19.18
N ASP A 149 -12.41 9.23 18.63
CA ASP A 149 -12.95 9.17 17.27
C ASP A 149 -11.84 9.18 16.22
N LEU A 150 -10.83 10.04 16.38
CA LEU A 150 -9.62 10.03 15.56
C LEU A 150 -8.90 8.69 15.64
N LYS A 151 -8.78 8.12 16.85
CA LYS A 151 -8.19 6.80 17.06
C LYS A 151 -9.02 5.69 16.42
N ASN A 152 -10.35 5.78 16.47
CA ASN A 152 -11.23 4.84 15.79
C ASN A 152 -11.04 4.91 14.27
N LEU A 153 -10.99 6.10 13.71
CA LEU A 153 -10.67 6.31 12.29
C LEU A 153 -9.32 5.71 11.92
N MET A 154 -8.27 5.95 12.71
CA MET A 154 -6.95 5.34 12.53
C MET A 154 -7.04 3.80 12.50
N ASN A 155 -7.76 3.20 13.46
CA ASN A 155 -7.92 1.74 13.53
C ASN A 155 -8.62 1.17 12.29
N ILE A 156 -9.64 1.86 11.75
CA ILE A 156 -10.31 1.47 10.51
C ILE A 156 -9.31 1.41 9.35
N TYR A 157 -8.45 2.41 9.23
CA TYR A 157 -7.44 2.47 8.17
C TYR A 157 -6.34 1.43 8.33
N VAL A 158 -5.85 1.19 9.56
CA VAL A 158 -4.89 0.13 9.88
C VAL A 158 -5.46 -1.23 9.50
N GLN A 159 -6.67 -1.57 9.96
CA GLN A 159 -7.31 -2.85 9.64
C GLN A 159 -7.52 -3.05 8.12
N LYS A 160 -7.83 -1.98 7.40
CA LYS A 160 -7.94 -2.06 5.94
C LYS A 160 -6.59 -2.27 5.26
N GLY A 161 -5.54 -1.62 5.76
CA GLY A 161 -4.16 -1.86 5.33
C GLY A 161 -3.77 -3.33 5.49
N ASP A 162 -3.96 -3.90 6.67
CA ASP A 162 -3.67 -5.31 7.00
C ASP A 162 -4.47 -6.30 6.10
N GLN A 163 -5.74 -5.99 5.83
CA GLN A 163 -6.54 -6.78 4.91
C GLN A 163 -5.97 -6.82 3.49
N ILE A 164 -5.50 -5.65 3.00
CA ILE A 164 -4.92 -5.56 1.65
C ILE A 164 -3.56 -6.25 1.60
N GLU A 165 -2.73 -6.12 2.63
CA GLU A 165 -1.47 -6.85 2.75
C GLU A 165 -1.70 -8.36 2.63
N SER A 166 -2.68 -8.90 3.36
CA SER A 166 -3.05 -10.31 3.29
C SER A 166 -3.47 -10.75 1.88
N VAL A 167 -4.26 -9.92 1.18
CA VAL A 167 -4.67 -10.20 -0.21
C VAL A 167 -3.48 -10.16 -1.15
N LEU A 168 -2.58 -9.18 -1.02
CA LEU A 168 -1.37 -9.07 -1.82
C LEU A 168 -0.45 -10.29 -1.64
N ALA A 169 -0.26 -10.75 -0.40
CA ALA A 169 0.54 -11.94 -0.09
C ALA A 169 -0.02 -13.21 -0.77
N VAL A 170 -1.34 -13.39 -0.76
CA VAL A 170 -1.99 -14.51 -1.46
C VAL A 170 -1.81 -14.41 -2.97
N MET A 171 -1.96 -13.21 -3.54
CA MET A 171 -1.76 -13.00 -4.99
C MET A 171 -0.31 -13.22 -5.41
N GLU A 172 0.66 -12.84 -4.58
CA GLU A 172 2.08 -13.12 -4.81
C GLU A 172 2.34 -14.63 -4.90
N ILE A 173 1.82 -15.41 -3.95
CA ILE A 173 1.95 -16.87 -3.95
C ILE A 173 1.35 -17.47 -5.22
N ILE A 174 0.14 -17.04 -5.61
CA ILE A 174 -0.52 -17.51 -6.82
C ILE A 174 0.32 -17.17 -8.06
N ALA A 175 0.84 -15.96 -8.17
CA ALA A 175 1.69 -15.55 -9.28
C ALA A 175 2.96 -16.40 -9.39
N VAL A 176 3.62 -16.68 -8.26
CA VAL A 176 4.80 -17.55 -8.20
C VAL A 176 4.47 -18.99 -8.65
N ILE A 177 3.36 -19.56 -8.19
CA ILE A 177 2.90 -20.89 -8.61
C ILE A 177 2.67 -20.96 -10.12
N ILE A 178 1.99 -19.94 -10.68
CA ILE A 178 1.74 -19.87 -12.12
C ILE A 178 3.06 -19.78 -12.90
N MET A 179 4.02 -18.94 -12.47
CA MET A 179 5.33 -18.85 -13.11
C MET A 179 6.10 -20.18 -13.09
N ILE A 180 6.11 -20.87 -11.96
CA ILE A 180 6.75 -22.20 -11.84
C ILE A 180 6.09 -23.19 -12.80
N ALA A 181 4.77 -23.25 -12.86
CA ALA A 181 4.04 -24.13 -13.79
C ALA A 181 4.40 -23.85 -15.25
N VAL A 182 4.49 -22.57 -15.65
CA VAL A 182 4.87 -22.17 -16.99
C VAL A 182 6.32 -22.57 -17.30
N ILE A 183 7.25 -22.42 -16.35
CA ILE A 183 8.65 -22.87 -16.51
C ILE A 183 8.70 -24.37 -16.74
N ILE A 184 7.99 -25.18 -15.95
CA ILE A 184 7.94 -26.64 -16.11
C ILE A 184 7.38 -27.01 -17.49
N LEU A 185 6.29 -26.39 -17.91
CA LEU A 185 5.69 -26.62 -19.23
C LEU A 185 6.67 -26.23 -20.37
N SER A 186 7.42 -25.17 -20.20
CA SER A 186 8.45 -24.74 -21.17
C SER A 186 9.57 -25.76 -21.30
N ILE A 187 10.06 -26.32 -20.18
CA ILE A 187 11.09 -27.36 -20.15
C ILE A 187 10.59 -28.65 -20.83
N LEU A 188 9.39 -29.09 -20.48
CA LEU A 188 8.79 -30.31 -21.06
C LEU A 188 8.57 -30.16 -22.56
N SER A 189 8.08 -29.02 -23.01
CA SER A 189 7.89 -28.71 -24.42
C SER A 189 9.24 -28.64 -25.16
N GLY A 190 10.23 -27.96 -24.59
CA GLY A 190 11.58 -27.88 -25.16
C GLY A 190 12.22 -29.25 -25.35
N ARG A 191 12.09 -30.13 -24.36
CA ARG A 191 12.56 -31.52 -24.48
C ARG A 191 11.86 -32.30 -25.60
N ARG A 192 10.53 -32.21 -25.67
CA ARG A 192 9.74 -32.88 -26.70
C ARG A 192 10.16 -32.44 -28.11
N TYR A 193 10.29 -31.12 -28.34
CA TYR A 193 10.70 -30.60 -29.64
C TYR A 193 12.18 -30.89 -29.96
N GLY A 194 13.06 -30.84 -28.95
CA GLY A 194 14.46 -31.24 -29.12
C GLY A 194 14.59 -32.68 -29.58
N ASN A 195 13.83 -33.61 -28.96
CA ASN A 195 13.82 -35.03 -29.37
C ASN A 195 13.25 -35.18 -30.79
N GLN A 196 12.18 -34.51 -31.16
CA GLN A 196 11.62 -34.54 -32.53
C GLN A 196 12.62 -34.09 -33.57
N ILE A 197 13.38 -33.01 -33.31
CA ILE A 197 14.43 -32.53 -34.20
C ILE A 197 15.58 -33.55 -34.27
N ALA A 198 15.99 -34.10 -33.15
CA ALA A 198 17.03 -35.13 -33.08
C ALA A 198 16.65 -36.38 -33.90
N ASP A 199 15.42 -36.85 -33.70
CA ASP A 199 14.92 -38.06 -34.39
C ASP A 199 14.64 -37.82 -35.88
N GLY A 200 14.10 -36.64 -36.25
CA GLY A 200 13.71 -36.32 -37.64
C GLY A 200 14.84 -35.81 -38.52
N ILE A 201 15.88 -35.19 -37.94
CA ILE A 201 16.96 -34.57 -38.74
C ILE A 201 18.34 -35.13 -38.35
N SER A 202 18.72 -35.07 -37.09
CA SER A 202 20.09 -35.39 -36.67
C SER A 202 20.44 -36.86 -36.85
N LYS A 203 19.52 -37.81 -36.48
CA LYS A 203 19.77 -39.24 -36.67
C LYS A 203 19.86 -39.67 -38.12
N PRO A 204 18.93 -39.24 -39.02
CA PRO A 204 19.07 -39.55 -40.45
C PRO A 204 20.35 -38.98 -41.08
N LEU A 205 20.71 -37.74 -40.73
CA LEU A 205 21.97 -37.13 -41.24
C LEU A 205 23.20 -37.91 -40.73
N GLN A 206 23.20 -38.39 -39.49
CA GLN A 206 24.29 -39.19 -38.93
C GLN A 206 24.38 -40.54 -39.68
N GLN A 207 23.26 -41.21 -39.91
CA GLN A 207 23.20 -42.45 -40.65
C GLN A 207 23.73 -42.30 -42.12
N ILE A 208 23.33 -41.22 -42.78
CA ILE A 208 23.85 -40.90 -44.13
C ILE A 208 25.36 -40.63 -44.07
N SER A 209 25.83 -39.88 -43.08
CA SER A 209 27.26 -39.57 -42.90
C SER A 209 28.09 -40.83 -42.63
N GLU A 210 27.61 -41.75 -41.78
CA GLU A 210 28.25 -43.04 -41.52
C GLU A 210 28.25 -43.92 -42.76
N ARG A 211 27.17 -43.91 -43.51
CA ARG A 211 27.07 -44.70 -44.74
C ARG A 211 28.01 -44.15 -45.82
N LEU A 212 28.10 -42.85 -45.97
CA LEU A 212 29.10 -42.23 -46.91
C LEU A 212 30.53 -42.59 -46.53
N LYS A 213 30.84 -42.72 -45.25
CA LYS A 213 32.15 -43.14 -44.78
C LYS A 213 32.45 -44.59 -45.14
N THR A 214 31.51 -45.54 -44.89
CA THR A 214 31.68 -46.96 -45.27
C THR A 214 31.76 -47.14 -46.78
N PHE A 215 31.02 -46.33 -47.55
CA PHE A 215 31.13 -46.26 -48.98
C PHE A 215 32.54 -45.84 -49.48
N ALA A 216 33.10 -44.81 -48.82
CA ALA A 216 34.47 -44.34 -49.11
C ALA A 216 35.54 -45.35 -48.70
N GLU A 217 35.26 -46.24 -47.80
CA GLU A 217 36.14 -47.36 -47.38
C GLU A 217 36.00 -48.62 -48.28
N GLY A 218 35.13 -48.55 -49.33
CA GLY A 218 35.02 -49.57 -50.37
C GLY A 218 33.81 -50.52 -50.25
N ASP A 219 32.88 -50.30 -49.34
CA ASP A 219 31.64 -51.06 -49.27
C ASP A 219 30.61 -50.48 -50.25
N LEU A 220 30.53 -51.07 -51.42
CA LEU A 220 29.62 -50.69 -52.51
C LEU A 220 28.29 -51.46 -52.52
N ASP A 221 28.17 -52.52 -51.70
CA ASP A 221 27.06 -53.46 -51.77
C ASP A 221 25.96 -53.16 -50.72
N SER A 222 26.23 -52.34 -49.71
CA SER A 222 25.24 -52.03 -48.69
C SER A 222 24.33 -50.87 -49.15
N GLU A 223 23.01 -51.07 -48.96
CA GLU A 223 21.99 -50.09 -49.34
C GLU A 223 22.02 -48.87 -48.44
N PHE A 224 21.69 -47.67 -49.00
CA PHE A 224 21.44 -46.50 -48.20
C PHE A 224 20.15 -46.68 -47.37
N PRO A 225 20.12 -46.23 -46.13
CA PRO A 225 18.92 -46.35 -45.31
C PRO A 225 17.75 -45.61 -45.99
N GLU A 226 16.69 -46.39 -46.33
CA GLU A 226 15.44 -45.79 -46.82
C GLU A 226 14.86 -44.90 -45.71
N HIS A 227 14.64 -43.67 -46.04
CA HIS A 227 13.99 -42.69 -45.15
C HIS A 227 12.53 -42.59 -45.58
N ASP A 228 11.62 -43.22 -44.78
CA ASP A 228 10.16 -43.02 -44.88
C ASP A 228 9.77 -41.62 -44.38
N ALA A 229 10.47 -40.61 -44.76
CA ALA A 229 10.08 -39.25 -44.45
C ALA A 229 9.03 -38.79 -45.46
N LYS A 230 7.83 -38.56 -44.98
CA LYS A 230 6.82 -37.79 -45.67
C LYS A 230 7.24 -36.33 -45.62
N ASP A 231 8.27 -35.95 -46.36
CA ASP A 231 8.68 -34.57 -46.57
C ASP A 231 8.05 -34.09 -47.87
N GLU A 232 7.02 -33.24 -47.74
CA GLU A 232 6.70 -32.24 -48.74
C GLU A 232 7.18 -30.88 -48.27
#